data_625261d9ea8de71dbd3e08c026bb4622
#
_entry.id   625261d9ea8de71dbd3e08c026bb4622
#
_cell.length_a   1.000
_cell.length_b   1.000
_cell.length_c   1.000
_cell.angle_alpha   90.00
_cell.angle_beta   90.00
_cell.angle_gamma   90.00
#
_symmetry.space_group_name_H-M   'P 1'
#
loop_
_entity.id
_entity.type
_entity.pdbx_description
1 polymer ?
#
loop_
_entity_poly.entity_id
_entity_poly.type
_entity_poly.pdbx_seq_one_letter_code
_entity_poly.pdbx_strand_id
1 'polypeptide(L)'
;MKRNLLLSTLLLASASMAAQGFDGSFDEPWETCYPDGKTAVGTQPKGWMASSVCKNFIITITEELVAPDTDRMEEVNGHSVKMWNNYVGMFGIGATAPGYITLGTSWAYGDVTNVGKPEDTSDGGSYGGIEFTSRPDSLVFYAKRTHAQEAPANGSFNSKEKAMAIFYSWTGTTSSKVITGMSNAPVEIDMIDREKDILGMPTGSEVTGDAKLVASVEYPIEGDIENWTRQSVAIDYKSDGNPEKMNIIFSASDYFNRSELGTGNALYVDDVQLVYNSRLKSLVVDGKEVNGFSDGVFDYQLPADLQGKDIVATAFGKDATVETVTEGNVTTITVKDETAMGEKVNTYTLTFKGVSAEIQLPVEIPALTYGDEVDGLGFISNNTKDALAYSFSKEGVLEVGEDGKVRAVGAGEVVVTASQPGSDDFTPAESEPMTLTVAKAPLNVSLADDAWTWRGIAVST
;
A
#
# COMPACT_ATOMS: atom_id res chain seq x y z
N MET A 1 24.43 29.26 5.75
CA MET A 1 23.30 29.13 4.83
C MET A 1 23.09 27.70 4.30
N LYS A 2 24.10 26.84 4.23
CA LYS A 2 23.94 25.43 3.73
C LYS A 2 23.30 24.48 4.75
N ARG A 3 23.26 24.80 6.03
CA ARG A 3 22.78 23.90 7.10
C ARG A 3 21.23 23.86 7.25
N ASN A 4 20.54 24.89 6.78
CA ASN A 4 19.08 24.96 6.85
C ASN A 4 18.38 24.32 5.65
N LEU A 5 19.09 24.09 4.53
CA LEU A 5 18.54 23.43 3.34
C LEU A 5 18.47 21.91 3.52
N LEU A 6 19.45 21.31 4.25
CA LEU A 6 19.44 19.89 4.55
C LEU A 6 18.31 19.48 5.51
N LEU A 7 17.93 20.36 6.45
CA LEU A 7 16.84 20.06 7.39
C LEU A 7 15.46 20.10 6.71
N SER A 8 15.28 20.94 5.69
CA SER A 8 14.03 21.03 4.95
C SER A 8 13.83 19.86 3.99
N THR A 9 14.88 19.30 3.41
CA THR A 9 14.82 18.10 2.55
C THR A 9 14.55 16.83 3.38
N LEU A 10 15.11 16.71 4.57
CA LEU A 10 14.84 15.56 5.46
C LEU A 10 13.40 15.57 5.98
N LEU A 11 12.82 16.74 6.28
CA LEU A 11 11.41 16.83 6.70
C LEU A 11 10.42 16.51 5.54
N LEU A 12 10.76 16.90 4.31
CA LEU A 12 9.94 16.58 3.13
C LEU A 12 10.00 15.09 2.79
N ALA A 13 11.16 14.45 2.92
CA ALA A 13 11.29 13.01 2.71
C ALA A 13 10.49 12.21 3.76
N SER A 14 10.55 12.61 5.04
CA SER A 14 9.81 11.91 6.10
C SER A 14 8.28 12.07 5.99
N ALA A 15 7.79 13.21 5.50
CA ALA A 15 6.35 13.41 5.26
C ALA A 15 5.86 12.63 4.02
N SER A 16 6.69 12.48 2.97
CA SER A 16 6.34 11.68 1.79
C SER A 16 6.31 10.19 2.11
N MET A 17 7.21 9.67 2.93
CA MET A 17 7.24 8.26 3.34
C MET A 17 5.99 7.84 4.12
N ALA A 18 5.47 8.69 4.99
CA ALA A 18 4.23 8.38 5.74
C ALA A 18 2.98 8.31 4.84
N ALA A 19 2.96 9.08 3.73
CA ALA A 19 1.82 9.11 2.82
C ALA A 19 1.83 7.98 1.79
N GLN A 20 2.98 7.39 1.46
CA GLN A 20 3.05 6.35 0.42
C GLN A 20 3.02 4.92 0.94
N GLY A 21 3.16 4.69 2.26
CA GLY A 21 3.02 3.38 2.90
C GLY A 21 4.20 2.42 2.71
N PHE A 22 5.29 2.82 2.04
CA PHE A 22 6.50 2.04 1.84
C PHE A 22 7.76 2.92 1.84
N ASP A 23 8.90 2.32 2.11
CA ASP A 23 10.20 2.95 1.93
C ASP A 23 10.73 2.68 0.52
N GLY A 24 10.94 3.72 -0.25
CA GLY A 24 11.50 3.67 -1.60
C GLY A 24 12.93 4.19 -1.71
N SER A 25 13.53 4.66 -0.60
CA SER A 25 14.92 5.11 -0.56
C SER A 25 15.91 3.95 -0.48
N PHE A 26 15.43 2.79 -0.02
CA PHE A 26 16.23 1.58 0.24
C PHE A 26 17.40 1.75 1.22
N ASP A 27 17.44 2.86 1.95
CA ASP A 27 18.47 3.20 2.94
C ASP A 27 18.27 2.51 4.30
N GLU A 28 17.03 2.09 4.60
CA GLU A 28 16.70 1.36 5.82
C GLU A 28 17.45 0.02 5.89
N PRO A 29 17.63 -0.52 7.09
CA PRO A 29 18.29 -1.81 7.25
C PRO A 29 17.62 -2.89 6.40
N TRP A 30 18.41 -3.57 5.59
CA TRP A 30 17.99 -4.71 4.82
C TRP A 30 17.75 -5.91 5.73
N GLU A 31 16.75 -6.70 5.41
CA GLU A 31 16.39 -7.91 6.16
C GLU A 31 16.76 -9.18 5.38
N THR A 32 16.93 -10.29 6.10
CA THR A 32 17.23 -11.57 5.47
C THR A 32 16.05 -12.08 4.66
N CYS A 33 16.30 -12.44 3.40
CA CYS A 33 15.30 -13.06 2.52
C CYS A 33 15.16 -14.56 2.81
N TYR A 34 13.93 -15.04 2.98
CA TYR A 34 13.57 -16.44 3.19
C TYR A 34 12.57 -16.92 2.13
N PRO A 35 12.99 -17.27 0.91
CA PRO A 35 12.07 -17.58 -0.19
C PRO A 35 11.14 -18.78 0.09
N ASP A 36 11.56 -19.72 0.92
CA ASP A 36 10.78 -20.89 1.36
C ASP A 36 10.25 -20.74 2.79
N GLY A 37 10.40 -19.55 3.40
CA GLY A 37 10.07 -19.28 4.80
C GLY A 37 11.04 -19.87 5.84
N LYS A 38 12.15 -20.50 5.43
CA LYS A 38 13.08 -21.20 6.32
C LYS A 38 14.55 -21.00 5.99
N THR A 39 14.89 -21.05 4.70
CA THR A 39 16.28 -21.00 4.23
C THR A 39 16.63 -19.58 3.85
N ALA A 40 17.67 -19.02 4.47
CA ALA A 40 18.18 -17.70 4.14
C ALA A 40 18.85 -17.71 2.76
N VAL A 41 18.43 -16.79 1.88
CA VAL A 41 19.00 -16.60 0.53
C VAL A 41 19.14 -15.12 0.26
N GLY A 42 20.30 -14.57 0.62
CA GLY A 42 20.58 -13.14 0.48
C GLY A 42 19.71 -12.24 1.37
N THR A 43 19.51 -11.03 0.91
CA THR A 43 18.77 -10.00 1.63
C THR A 43 17.71 -9.33 0.73
N GLN A 44 16.80 -8.60 1.36
CA GLN A 44 15.75 -7.82 0.69
C GLN A 44 15.56 -6.48 1.41
N PRO A 45 15.10 -5.42 0.71
CA PRO A 45 14.77 -4.18 1.38
C PRO A 45 13.60 -4.38 2.34
N LYS A 46 13.61 -3.72 3.48
CA LYS A 46 12.53 -3.82 4.45
C LYS A 46 11.19 -3.37 3.85
N GLY A 47 10.18 -4.20 4.01
CA GLY A 47 8.83 -3.96 3.46
C GLY A 47 8.67 -4.33 1.98
N TRP A 48 9.72 -4.86 1.35
CA TRP A 48 9.69 -5.42 0.01
C TRP A 48 10.04 -6.90 0.04
N MET A 49 9.53 -7.68 -0.88
CA MET A 49 9.96 -9.06 -1.06
C MET A 49 10.82 -9.23 -2.31
N ALA A 50 11.91 -9.97 -2.15
CA ALA A 50 12.81 -10.34 -3.24
C ALA A 50 12.36 -11.63 -3.92
N SER A 51 12.70 -11.79 -5.20
CA SER A 51 12.48 -13.00 -5.99
C SER A 51 13.57 -14.06 -5.83
N SER A 52 14.48 -13.92 -4.88
CA SER A 52 15.52 -14.93 -4.60
C SER A 52 14.90 -16.32 -4.43
N VAL A 53 15.57 -17.35 -4.88
CA VAL A 53 15.00 -18.71 -5.01
C VAL A 53 15.60 -19.66 -3.99
N CYS A 54 14.75 -20.45 -3.36
CA CYS A 54 15.12 -21.64 -2.62
C CYS A 54 14.22 -22.81 -3.04
N LYS A 55 14.78 -23.85 -3.60
CA LYS A 55 14.07 -25.07 -3.98
C LYS A 55 14.74 -26.32 -3.44
N ASN A 56 13.95 -27.11 -2.77
CA ASN A 56 14.38 -28.39 -2.23
C ASN A 56 13.93 -29.51 -3.18
N PHE A 57 14.94 -30.12 -3.81
CA PHE A 57 14.79 -31.36 -4.59
C PHE A 57 15.51 -32.50 -3.86
N ILE A 58 16.37 -33.23 -4.55
CA ILE A 58 17.33 -34.17 -3.92
C ILE A 58 18.38 -33.40 -3.11
N ILE A 59 18.68 -32.20 -3.55
CA ILE A 59 19.50 -31.21 -2.86
C ILE A 59 18.76 -29.86 -2.84
N THR A 60 19.18 -28.97 -1.96
CA THR A 60 18.67 -27.60 -1.92
C THR A 60 19.42 -26.75 -2.97
N ILE A 61 18.68 -26.12 -3.85
CA ILE A 61 19.18 -25.13 -4.81
C ILE A 61 18.75 -23.75 -4.34
N THR A 62 19.71 -22.86 -4.16
CA THR A 62 19.47 -21.47 -3.76
C THR A 62 20.11 -20.55 -4.79
N GLU A 63 19.42 -19.44 -5.08
CA GLU A 63 19.96 -18.39 -5.94
C GLU A 63 19.51 -17.02 -5.41
N GLU A 64 20.49 -16.16 -5.15
CA GLU A 64 20.25 -14.76 -4.84
C GLU A 64 20.05 -13.98 -6.15
N LEU A 65 18.97 -13.21 -6.25
CA LEU A 65 18.61 -12.44 -7.43
C LEU A 65 18.38 -10.96 -7.11
N VAL A 66 18.51 -10.58 -5.85
CA VAL A 66 18.35 -9.21 -5.35
C VAL A 66 19.39 -8.97 -4.25
N ALA A 67 20.07 -7.84 -4.30
CA ALA A 67 21.03 -7.42 -3.27
C ALA A 67 21.07 -5.89 -3.14
N PRO A 68 21.53 -5.37 -1.99
CA PRO A 68 21.88 -3.96 -1.85
C PRO A 68 23.11 -3.64 -2.73
N ASP A 69 23.12 -2.44 -3.31
CA ASP A 69 24.29 -1.90 -4.01
C ASP A 69 24.66 -0.54 -3.44
N THR A 70 25.95 -0.26 -3.35
CA THR A 70 26.46 1.02 -2.85
C THR A 70 26.51 2.10 -3.94
N ASP A 71 26.36 1.73 -5.20
CA ASP A 71 26.15 2.67 -6.30
C ASP A 71 24.69 3.13 -6.26
N ARG A 72 24.46 4.37 -5.88
CA ARG A 72 23.17 4.95 -5.59
C ARG A 72 23.05 6.37 -6.17
N MET A 73 21.84 6.89 -6.20
CA MET A 73 21.56 8.21 -6.76
C MET A 73 22.16 9.34 -5.93
N GLU A 74 22.13 9.25 -4.60
CA GLU A 74 22.68 10.28 -3.71
C GLU A 74 24.09 9.96 -3.24
N GLU A 75 24.90 11.00 -2.95
CA GLU A 75 26.28 10.86 -2.45
C GLU A 75 26.38 10.50 -0.96
N VAL A 76 25.26 10.22 -0.28
CA VAL A 76 25.20 9.95 1.17
C VAL A 76 25.19 8.45 1.41
N ASN A 77 25.55 8.00 2.60
CA ASN A 77 25.52 6.59 2.97
C ASN A 77 24.11 5.99 2.83
N GLY A 78 23.99 4.89 2.13
CA GLY A 78 22.75 4.18 1.86
C GLY A 78 22.94 3.13 0.78
N HIS A 79 21.85 2.63 0.24
CA HIS A 79 21.85 1.57 -0.76
C HIS A 79 20.80 1.84 -1.84
N SER A 80 21.11 1.41 -3.06
CA SER A 80 20.11 1.12 -4.09
C SER A 80 19.79 -0.37 -4.11
N VAL A 81 18.77 -0.76 -4.85
CA VAL A 81 18.43 -2.17 -5.08
C VAL A 81 19.02 -2.60 -6.42
N LYS A 82 19.82 -3.65 -6.40
CA LYS A 82 20.26 -4.37 -7.59
C LYS A 82 19.46 -5.64 -7.74
N MET A 83 18.87 -5.84 -8.91
CA MET A 83 18.15 -7.05 -9.32
C MET A 83 18.80 -7.60 -10.58
N TRP A 84 18.96 -8.93 -10.68
CA TRP A 84 19.54 -9.54 -11.87
C TRP A 84 18.89 -10.88 -12.21
N ASN A 85 18.93 -11.24 -13.49
CA ASN A 85 18.43 -12.53 -13.93
C ASN A 85 19.55 -13.55 -13.90
N ASN A 86 19.29 -14.75 -13.37
CA ASN A 86 20.28 -15.82 -13.38
C ASN A 86 19.65 -17.18 -13.63
N TYR A 87 20.49 -18.13 -14.09
CA TYR A 87 20.08 -19.52 -14.27
C TYR A 87 20.00 -20.23 -12.91
N VAL A 88 18.83 -20.77 -12.63
CA VAL A 88 18.56 -21.57 -11.42
C VAL A 88 18.41 -23.02 -11.84
N GLY A 89 19.34 -23.85 -11.48
CA GLY A 89 19.28 -25.25 -11.86
C GLY A 89 20.58 -26.02 -11.60
N MET A 90 20.54 -27.31 -11.92
CA MET A 90 21.66 -28.24 -11.74
C MET A 90 21.65 -29.33 -12.79
N PHE A 91 22.85 -29.79 -13.21
CA PHE A 91 23.02 -30.87 -14.19
C PHE A 91 22.32 -30.64 -15.54
N GLY A 92 22.19 -29.37 -15.95
CA GLY A 92 21.51 -29.00 -17.19
C GLY A 92 19.96 -28.96 -17.06
N ILE A 93 19.43 -29.12 -15.85
CA ILE A 93 18.00 -29.04 -15.54
C ILE A 93 17.78 -27.75 -14.76
N GLY A 94 17.05 -26.81 -15.33
CA GLY A 94 16.76 -25.54 -14.68
C GLY A 94 16.16 -24.53 -15.64
N ALA A 95 15.94 -23.33 -15.14
CA ALA A 95 15.41 -22.20 -15.92
C ALA A 95 16.06 -20.90 -15.48
N THR A 96 16.06 -19.90 -16.34
CA THR A 96 16.41 -18.54 -15.95
C THR A 96 15.31 -17.97 -15.07
N ALA A 97 15.69 -17.53 -13.88
CA ALA A 97 14.80 -16.83 -12.96
C ALA A 97 15.05 -15.31 -13.03
N PRO A 98 14.02 -14.49 -13.09
CA PRO A 98 14.15 -13.04 -13.09
C PRO A 98 14.38 -12.52 -11.66
N GLY A 99 15.31 -11.57 -11.54
CA GLY A 99 15.42 -10.75 -10.34
C GLY A 99 14.33 -9.69 -10.31
N TYR A 100 13.54 -9.65 -9.26
CA TYR A 100 12.56 -8.59 -9.02
C TYR A 100 12.32 -8.36 -7.52
N ILE A 101 11.81 -7.18 -7.20
CA ILE A 101 11.25 -6.84 -5.90
C ILE A 101 9.77 -6.49 -6.04
N THR A 102 9.01 -6.70 -4.99
CA THR A 102 7.57 -6.43 -4.95
C THR A 102 7.12 -5.97 -3.56
N LEU A 103 6.12 -5.09 -3.51
CA LEU A 103 5.40 -4.78 -2.25
C LEU A 103 4.39 -5.88 -1.88
N GLY A 104 4.13 -6.80 -2.78
CA GLY A 104 3.37 -8.02 -2.51
C GLY A 104 4.25 -9.15 -2.00
N THR A 105 3.76 -10.36 -2.13
CA THR A 105 4.48 -11.59 -1.78
C THR A 105 5.02 -12.27 -3.03
N SER A 106 6.32 -12.53 -3.06
CA SER A 106 6.97 -13.28 -4.14
C SER A 106 6.75 -14.78 -3.97
N TRP A 107 6.52 -15.49 -5.07
CA TRP A 107 6.48 -16.94 -5.09
C TRP A 107 7.20 -17.50 -6.30
N ALA A 108 7.69 -18.71 -6.20
CA ALA A 108 8.33 -19.43 -7.30
C ALA A 108 8.04 -20.92 -7.22
N TYR A 109 7.81 -21.53 -8.39
CA TYR A 109 7.58 -22.95 -8.56
C TYR A 109 8.61 -23.54 -9.51
N GLY A 110 9.02 -24.77 -9.28
CA GLY A 110 9.83 -25.56 -10.20
C GLY A 110 9.54 -27.04 -10.03
N ASP A 111 9.31 -27.75 -11.12
CA ASP A 111 9.07 -29.19 -11.14
C ASP A 111 10.05 -29.91 -12.05
N VAL A 112 10.96 -30.65 -11.46
CA VAL A 112 11.98 -31.45 -12.16
C VAL A 112 11.38 -32.71 -12.81
N THR A 113 10.19 -33.15 -12.40
CA THR A 113 9.54 -34.34 -12.97
C THR A 113 8.96 -34.08 -14.36
N ASN A 114 8.80 -32.80 -14.71
CA ASN A 114 8.30 -32.34 -15.99
C ASN A 114 9.41 -31.87 -16.95
N VAL A 115 10.64 -32.25 -16.69
CA VAL A 115 11.77 -31.94 -17.57
C VAL A 115 11.50 -32.40 -19.01
N GLY A 116 11.57 -31.46 -19.94
CA GLY A 116 11.30 -31.67 -21.37
C GLY A 116 9.89 -31.32 -21.81
N LYS A 117 9.03 -30.84 -20.89
CA LYS A 117 7.77 -30.20 -21.23
C LYS A 117 7.95 -28.68 -21.03
N PRO A 118 7.95 -27.88 -22.10
CA PRO A 118 8.34 -26.45 -22.01
C PRO A 118 7.43 -25.61 -21.12
N GLU A 119 6.20 -26.04 -20.95
CA GLU A 119 5.12 -25.19 -20.44
C GLU A 119 4.94 -25.25 -18.94
N ASP A 120 5.50 -26.29 -18.25
CA ASP A 120 5.17 -26.59 -16.87
C ASP A 120 6.34 -26.84 -15.93
N THR A 121 7.57 -26.48 -16.33
CA THR A 121 8.76 -26.76 -15.51
C THR A 121 9.03 -25.73 -14.43
N SER A 122 8.62 -24.48 -14.64
CA SER A 122 8.83 -23.41 -13.67
C SER A 122 7.83 -22.29 -13.86
N ASP A 123 7.43 -21.67 -12.76
CA ASP A 123 6.57 -20.49 -12.72
C ASP A 123 6.88 -19.65 -11.50
N GLY A 124 6.34 -18.44 -11.43
CA GLY A 124 6.51 -17.54 -10.31
C GLY A 124 5.95 -16.17 -10.60
N GLY A 125 5.79 -15.40 -9.55
CA GLY A 125 5.23 -14.07 -9.68
C GLY A 125 5.05 -13.40 -8.32
N SER A 126 4.21 -12.37 -8.30
CA SER A 126 3.84 -11.62 -7.11
C SER A 126 2.34 -11.72 -6.87
N TYR A 127 1.95 -11.78 -5.61
CA TYR A 127 0.56 -11.70 -5.22
C TYR A 127 0.37 -10.77 -4.02
N GLY A 128 -0.88 -10.29 -3.84
CA GLY A 128 -1.19 -9.32 -2.81
C GLY A 128 -0.53 -7.98 -3.04
N GLY A 129 -0.44 -7.22 -1.99
CA GLY A 129 0.12 -5.89 -1.96
C GLY A 129 -0.07 -5.29 -0.59
N ILE A 130 0.12 -3.99 -0.47
CA ILE A 130 -0.10 -3.23 0.75
C ILE A 130 -1.41 -2.45 0.68
N GLU A 131 -1.95 -2.08 1.84
CA GLU A 131 -3.10 -1.18 1.92
C GLU A 131 -2.77 0.19 1.34
N PHE A 132 -3.68 0.72 0.53
CA PHE A 132 -3.45 1.97 -0.17
C PHE A 132 -4.75 2.59 -0.66
N THR A 133 -5.02 3.83 -0.25
CA THR A 133 -6.28 4.52 -0.54
C THR A 133 -6.11 5.81 -1.35
N SER A 134 -4.87 6.16 -1.72
CA SER A 134 -4.56 7.40 -2.42
C SER A 134 -4.52 7.21 -3.94
N ARG A 135 -4.53 8.32 -4.68
CA ARG A 135 -4.50 8.37 -6.15
C ARG A 135 -3.33 9.22 -6.64
N PRO A 136 -2.08 8.70 -6.66
CA PRO A 136 -0.94 9.43 -7.16
C PRO A 136 -1.02 9.69 -8.68
N ASP A 137 -0.38 10.75 -9.13
CA ASP A 137 -0.30 11.11 -10.55
C ASP A 137 0.73 10.26 -11.30
N SER A 138 1.85 9.99 -10.65
CA SER A 138 2.99 9.32 -11.28
C SER A 138 3.74 8.42 -10.30
N LEU A 139 4.29 7.32 -10.84
CA LEU A 139 5.37 6.54 -10.23
C LEU A 139 6.70 7.15 -10.68
N VAL A 140 7.51 7.60 -9.73
CA VAL A 140 8.84 8.19 -9.99
C VAL A 140 9.90 7.32 -9.33
N PHE A 141 11.00 7.09 -10.03
CA PHE A 141 12.16 6.36 -9.52
C PHE A 141 13.42 6.74 -10.32
N TYR A 142 14.57 6.42 -9.79
CA TYR A 142 15.82 6.45 -10.54
C TYR A 142 16.22 5.03 -10.94
N ALA A 143 16.76 4.89 -12.14
CA ALA A 143 17.17 3.60 -12.66
C ALA A 143 18.52 3.66 -13.35
N LYS A 144 19.28 2.56 -13.23
CA LYS A 144 20.39 2.14 -14.08
C LYS A 144 20.11 0.73 -14.59
N ARG A 145 20.58 0.41 -15.77
CA ARG A 145 20.39 -0.93 -16.32
C ARG A 145 21.62 -1.36 -17.10
N THR A 146 22.04 -2.60 -16.87
CA THR A 146 23.05 -3.27 -17.69
C THR A 146 22.42 -4.46 -18.41
N HIS A 147 22.75 -4.61 -19.66
CA HIS A 147 22.30 -5.69 -20.51
C HIS A 147 23.45 -6.63 -20.80
N ALA A 148 23.24 -7.94 -20.68
CA ALA A 148 24.27 -8.91 -20.99
C ALA A 148 24.66 -8.80 -22.47
N GLN A 149 25.96 -8.80 -22.74
CA GLN A 149 26.50 -8.67 -24.11
C GLN A 149 26.63 -10.03 -24.79
N GLU A 150 26.68 -11.12 -24.02
CA GLU A 150 26.84 -12.48 -24.48
C GLU A 150 25.91 -13.44 -23.76
N ALA A 151 25.52 -14.52 -24.45
CA ALA A 151 24.78 -15.60 -23.80
C ALA A 151 25.70 -16.34 -22.82
N PRO A 152 25.34 -16.42 -21.51
CA PRO A 152 26.07 -17.23 -20.56
C PRO A 152 25.97 -18.72 -20.91
N ALA A 153 26.95 -19.53 -20.45
CA ALA A 153 27.09 -20.93 -20.82
C ALA A 153 25.85 -21.82 -20.54
N ASN A 154 25.00 -21.41 -19.59
CA ASN A 154 23.80 -22.15 -19.18
C ASN A 154 22.52 -21.26 -19.18
N GLY A 155 22.50 -20.19 -19.97
CA GLY A 155 21.37 -19.26 -19.98
C GLY A 155 20.88 -18.93 -21.38
N SER A 156 19.79 -18.24 -21.45
CA SER A 156 19.28 -17.61 -22.66
C SER A 156 19.81 -16.19 -22.77
N PHE A 157 20.09 -15.78 -24.01
CA PHE A 157 20.45 -14.40 -24.32
C PHE A 157 19.39 -13.78 -25.21
N ASN A 158 18.93 -12.61 -24.80
CA ASN A 158 18.01 -11.82 -25.62
C ASN A 158 18.42 -10.35 -25.58
N SER A 159 18.99 -9.88 -26.68
CA SER A 159 19.48 -8.48 -26.83
C SER A 159 18.34 -7.44 -26.79
N LYS A 160 17.10 -7.87 -26.85
CA LYS A 160 15.90 -7.01 -26.83
C LYS A 160 15.11 -7.12 -25.53
N GLU A 161 15.60 -7.88 -24.56
CA GLU A 161 14.93 -7.99 -23.29
C GLU A 161 14.82 -6.61 -22.62
N LYS A 162 13.69 -6.40 -21.97
CA LYS A 162 13.38 -5.18 -21.23
C LYS A 162 13.35 -5.51 -19.74
N ALA A 163 13.71 -4.56 -18.91
CA ALA A 163 13.30 -4.53 -17.53
C ALA A 163 11.93 -3.86 -17.43
N MET A 164 11.28 -3.96 -16.28
CA MET A 164 9.95 -3.35 -16.08
C MET A 164 9.80 -2.69 -14.71
N ALA A 165 9.09 -1.57 -14.73
CA ALA A 165 8.45 -1.00 -13.55
C ALA A 165 6.93 -1.15 -13.67
N ILE A 166 6.30 -1.74 -12.66
CA ILE A 166 4.88 -2.09 -12.66
C ILE A 166 4.24 -1.50 -11.41
N PHE A 167 3.08 -0.89 -11.57
CA PHE A 167 2.22 -0.46 -10.49
C PHE A 167 0.80 -0.92 -10.78
N TYR A 168 0.15 -1.52 -9.79
CA TYR A 168 -1.28 -1.78 -9.81
C TYR A 168 -1.91 -1.32 -8.51
N SER A 169 -3.12 -0.75 -8.63
CA SER A 169 -4.00 -0.52 -7.49
C SER A 169 -5.41 -1.01 -7.79
N TRP A 170 -6.09 -1.55 -6.77
CA TRP A 170 -7.38 -2.20 -6.95
C TRP A 170 -8.25 -2.12 -5.70
N THR A 171 -9.54 -2.46 -5.86
CA THR A 171 -10.51 -2.68 -4.78
C THR A 171 -10.98 -4.13 -4.81
N GLY A 172 -11.52 -4.60 -3.68
CA GLY A 172 -12.03 -5.96 -3.57
C GLY A 172 -10.93 -7.02 -3.47
N THR A 173 -11.35 -8.27 -3.60
CA THR A 173 -10.48 -9.44 -3.46
C THR A 173 -10.69 -10.40 -4.61
N THR A 174 -9.61 -10.93 -5.18
CA THR A 174 -9.66 -11.95 -6.22
C THR A 174 -9.04 -13.24 -5.71
N SER A 175 -9.72 -14.34 -5.94
CA SER A 175 -9.15 -15.67 -5.81
C SER A 175 -8.66 -16.14 -7.17
N SER A 176 -7.40 -16.45 -7.30
CA SER A 176 -6.84 -17.12 -8.46
C SER A 176 -6.51 -18.56 -8.13
N LYS A 177 -7.09 -19.50 -8.87
CA LYS A 177 -6.70 -20.90 -8.76
C LYS A 177 -5.55 -21.17 -9.68
N VAL A 178 -4.37 -21.24 -9.11
CA VAL A 178 -3.18 -21.57 -9.88
C VAL A 178 -3.24 -23.00 -10.41
N ILE A 179 -2.87 -23.13 -11.66
CA ILE A 179 -2.93 -24.36 -12.45
C ILE A 179 -2.02 -25.42 -11.83
N THR A 180 -2.60 -26.58 -11.64
CA THR A 180 -2.06 -27.94 -11.47
C THR A 180 -0.63 -28.14 -10.96
N GLY A 181 -0.51 -28.77 -9.80
CA GLY A 181 0.73 -29.34 -9.28
C GLY A 181 1.60 -28.40 -8.48
N MET A 182 1.25 -27.16 -8.36
CA MET A 182 2.00 -26.14 -7.62
C MET A 182 1.62 -26.14 -6.14
N SER A 183 2.27 -26.96 -5.34
CA SER A 183 1.97 -27.07 -3.89
C SER A 183 2.25 -25.80 -3.09
N ASN A 184 2.93 -24.81 -3.66
CA ASN A 184 3.30 -23.56 -3.00
C ASN A 184 2.66 -22.33 -3.68
N ALA A 185 1.85 -22.52 -4.69
CA ALA A 185 1.18 -21.40 -5.31
C ALA A 185 0.09 -20.87 -4.39
N PRO A 186 -0.07 -19.57 -4.27
CA PRO A 186 -1.13 -18.98 -3.46
C PRO A 186 -2.50 -19.35 -4.04
N VAL A 187 -3.38 -19.79 -3.15
CA VAL A 187 -4.79 -20.01 -3.44
C VAL A 187 -5.54 -18.88 -2.77
N GLU A 188 -6.49 -18.25 -3.48
CA GLU A 188 -7.35 -17.19 -2.94
C GLU A 188 -6.63 -15.88 -2.58
N ILE A 189 -5.81 -15.36 -3.50
CA ILE A 189 -5.10 -14.09 -3.29
C ILE A 189 -5.06 -13.28 -4.59
N ASP A 190 -5.08 -11.96 -4.45
CA ASP A 190 -4.92 -11.04 -5.59
C ASP A 190 -3.56 -11.26 -6.23
N MET A 191 -3.53 -11.83 -7.42
CA MET A 191 -2.31 -12.23 -8.09
C MET A 191 -2.03 -11.36 -9.31
N ILE A 192 -0.78 -10.91 -9.41
CA ILE A 192 -0.22 -10.30 -10.61
C ILE A 192 0.67 -11.37 -11.24
N ASP A 193 0.07 -12.20 -12.06
CA ASP A 193 0.75 -13.31 -12.70
C ASP A 193 1.59 -12.84 -13.89
N ARG A 194 2.69 -13.53 -14.13
CA ARG A 194 3.59 -13.35 -15.29
C ARG A 194 2.92 -13.69 -16.62
N GLU A 195 1.83 -14.42 -16.63
CA GLU A 195 1.02 -14.73 -17.83
C GLU A 195 -0.16 -13.79 -18.05
N LYS A 196 -0.13 -12.59 -17.40
CA LYS A 196 -1.21 -11.59 -17.48
C LYS A 196 -2.55 -12.00 -16.86
N ASP A 197 -2.53 -12.85 -15.86
CA ASP A 197 -3.65 -12.99 -14.93
C ASP A 197 -3.72 -11.76 -14.02
N ILE A 198 -3.98 -10.63 -14.64
CA ILE A 198 -4.07 -9.37 -13.95
C ILE A 198 -5.46 -9.29 -13.35
N LEU A 199 -5.55 -9.28 -12.04
CA LEU A 199 -6.68 -8.80 -11.23
C LEU A 199 -8.02 -8.80 -11.98
N GLY A 200 -8.69 -9.95 -12.05
CA GLY A 200 -10.01 -10.07 -12.66
C GLY A 200 -10.03 -10.15 -14.19
N MET A 201 -8.88 -10.28 -14.86
CA MET A 201 -8.82 -10.59 -16.28
C MET A 201 -8.61 -12.09 -16.48
N PRO A 202 -9.56 -12.83 -17.07
CA PRO A 202 -9.41 -14.26 -17.27
C PRO A 202 -8.34 -14.55 -18.34
N THR A 203 -7.31 -15.29 -17.98
CA THR A 203 -6.28 -15.78 -18.92
C THR A 203 -6.21 -17.32 -18.95
N GLY A 204 -7.31 -18.00 -18.61
CA GLY A 204 -7.40 -19.45 -18.60
C GLY A 204 -7.34 -20.08 -17.22
N SER A 205 -7.08 -19.30 -16.17
CA SER A 205 -7.25 -19.72 -14.78
C SER A 205 -8.67 -19.46 -14.30
N GLU A 206 -9.17 -20.25 -13.36
CA GLU A 206 -10.43 -19.95 -12.69
C GLU A 206 -10.18 -18.76 -11.73
N VAL A 207 -10.35 -17.54 -12.23
CA VAL A 207 -10.33 -16.32 -11.41
C VAL A 207 -11.74 -16.10 -10.86
N THR A 208 -11.87 -16.06 -9.56
CA THR A 208 -13.13 -15.74 -8.87
C THR A 208 -12.89 -14.57 -7.93
N GLY A 209 -13.92 -13.77 -7.71
CA GLY A 209 -13.84 -12.62 -6.81
C GLY A 209 -14.41 -11.36 -7.42
N ASP A 210 -14.31 -10.26 -6.69
CA ASP A 210 -14.89 -8.97 -7.05
C ASP A 210 -13.83 -7.87 -7.24
N ALA A 211 -12.56 -8.23 -7.27
CA ALA A 211 -11.47 -7.28 -7.47
C ALA A 211 -11.65 -6.47 -8.76
N LYS A 212 -11.45 -5.17 -8.66
CA LYS A 212 -11.51 -4.23 -9.77
C LYS A 212 -10.25 -3.40 -9.82
N LEU A 213 -9.58 -3.43 -10.96
CA LEU A 213 -8.43 -2.59 -11.21
C LEU A 213 -8.83 -1.11 -11.16
N VAL A 214 -8.16 -0.33 -10.31
CA VAL A 214 -8.35 1.12 -10.20
C VAL A 214 -7.34 1.85 -11.06
N ALA A 215 -6.07 1.46 -11.00
CA ALA A 215 -5.03 2.06 -11.83
C ALA A 215 -3.89 1.08 -12.13
N SER A 216 -3.16 1.35 -13.21
CA SER A 216 -2.01 0.52 -13.59
C SER A 216 -0.88 1.35 -14.23
N VAL A 217 0.33 0.83 -14.09
CA VAL A 217 1.52 1.16 -14.88
C VAL A 217 2.17 -0.15 -15.30
N GLU A 218 2.47 -0.28 -16.58
CA GLU A 218 3.35 -1.31 -17.13
C GLU A 218 4.41 -0.59 -17.96
N TYR A 219 5.51 -0.21 -17.32
CA TYR A 219 6.54 0.62 -17.96
C TYR A 219 7.77 -0.20 -18.32
N PRO A 220 8.07 -0.37 -19.61
CA PRO A 220 9.28 -1.05 -20.07
C PRO A 220 10.49 -0.14 -19.91
N ILE A 221 11.59 -0.69 -19.38
CA ILE A 221 12.90 -0.05 -19.29
C ILE A 221 13.81 -0.75 -20.31
N GLU A 222 14.09 -0.08 -21.41
CA GLU A 222 14.77 -0.65 -22.57
C GLU A 222 16.25 -0.23 -22.64
N GLY A 223 17.08 -1.11 -23.20
CA GLY A 223 18.50 -0.82 -23.47
C GLY A 223 19.36 -0.71 -22.22
N ASP A 224 20.60 -0.27 -22.40
CA ASP A 224 21.53 0.04 -21.32
C ASP A 224 21.28 1.47 -20.81
N ILE A 225 21.34 1.65 -19.50
CA ILE A 225 21.25 2.95 -18.82
C ILE A 225 22.48 3.05 -17.92
N GLU A 226 23.54 3.71 -18.41
CA GLU A 226 24.84 3.78 -17.72
C GLU A 226 24.81 4.65 -16.46
N ASN A 227 24.03 5.73 -16.49
CA ASN A 227 23.96 6.70 -15.40
C ASN A 227 22.57 6.68 -14.77
N TRP A 228 22.50 6.98 -13.47
CA TRP A 228 21.24 7.16 -12.78
C TRP A 228 20.33 8.12 -13.53
N THR A 229 19.23 7.61 -14.02
CA THR A 229 18.26 8.36 -14.84
C THR A 229 16.91 8.35 -14.17
N ARG A 230 16.38 9.56 -13.93
CA ARG A 230 15.06 9.72 -13.37
C ARG A 230 14.00 9.26 -14.37
N GLN A 231 13.15 8.37 -13.94
CA GLN A 231 11.95 7.93 -14.63
C GLN A 231 10.73 8.53 -13.94
N SER A 232 9.77 9.01 -14.71
CA SER A 232 8.51 9.55 -14.20
C SER A 232 7.39 9.04 -15.07
N VAL A 233 6.62 8.10 -14.55
CA VAL A 233 5.62 7.36 -15.32
C VAL A 233 4.23 7.73 -14.84
N ALA A 234 3.41 8.28 -15.73
CA ALA A 234 2.02 8.61 -15.41
C ALA A 234 1.22 7.35 -15.08
N ILE A 235 0.45 7.40 -14.01
CA ILE A 235 -0.44 6.32 -13.60
C ILE A 235 -1.74 6.41 -14.40
N ASP A 236 -2.10 5.30 -15.06
CA ASP A 236 -3.30 5.19 -15.87
C ASP A 236 -4.47 4.69 -15.04
N TYR A 237 -5.40 5.59 -14.72
CA TYR A 237 -6.59 5.29 -13.94
C TYR A 237 -7.69 4.69 -14.82
N LYS A 238 -8.23 3.55 -14.38
CA LYS A 238 -9.29 2.77 -15.05
C LYS A 238 -10.67 3.02 -14.42
N SER A 239 -10.72 3.61 -13.23
CA SER A 239 -11.94 3.94 -12.51
C SER A 239 -11.79 5.19 -11.66
N ASP A 240 -12.90 5.82 -11.28
CA ASP A 240 -12.94 7.03 -10.44
C ASP A 240 -12.82 6.75 -8.94
N GLY A 241 -12.99 5.50 -8.50
CA GLY A 241 -12.90 5.13 -7.08
C GLY A 241 -11.49 5.18 -6.51
N ASN A 242 -11.38 5.34 -5.20
CA ASN A 242 -10.12 5.14 -4.50
C ASN A 242 -9.79 3.64 -4.43
N PRO A 243 -8.53 3.25 -4.53
CA PRO A 243 -8.11 1.87 -4.30
C PRO A 243 -8.21 1.49 -2.81
N GLU A 244 -8.15 0.20 -2.53
CA GLU A 244 -7.97 -0.37 -1.20
C GLU A 244 -6.56 -0.95 -1.03
N LYS A 245 -5.94 -1.35 -2.15
CA LYS A 245 -4.62 -1.99 -2.17
C LYS A 245 -3.81 -1.51 -3.36
N MET A 246 -2.48 -1.65 -3.25
CA MET A 246 -1.54 -1.49 -4.36
C MET A 246 -0.40 -2.49 -4.29
N ASN A 247 0.23 -2.72 -5.43
CA ASN A 247 1.52 -3.39 -5.54
C ASN A 247 2.42 -2.64 -6.53
N ILE A 248 3.70 -2.57 -6.21
CA ILE A 248 4.75 -2.10 -7.10
C ILE A 248 5.73 -3.25 -7.31
N ILE A 249 6.11 -3.49 -8.57
CA ILE A 249 7.09 -4.50 -8.94
C ILE A 249 8.15 -3.83 -9.81
N PHE A 250 9.43 -4.02 -9.48
CA PHE A 250 10.54 -3.73 -10.36
C PHE A 250 11.18 -5.06 -10.76
N SER A 251 11.34 -5.30 -12.04
CA SER A 251 11.89 -6.55 -12.58
C SER A 251 13.04 -6.28 -13.54
N ALA A 252 14.12 -7.02 -13.41
CA ALA A 252 15.26 -6.98 -14.33
C ALA A 252 14.95 -7.58 -15.72
N SER A 253 13.76 -8.15 -15.89
CA SER A 253 13.24 -8.69 -17.16
C SER A 253 11.84 -8.18 -17.47
N ASP A 254 11.36 -8.47 -18.69
CA ASP A 254 9.93 -8.36 -18.99
C ASP A 254 9.17 -9.34 -18.09
N TYR A 255 8.48 -8.78 -17.09
CA TYR A 255 7.78 -9.55 -16.06
C TYR A 255 6.69 -10.47 -16.66
N PHE A 256 6.06 -10.04 -17.75
CA PHE A 256 4.97 -10.76 -18.40
C PHE A 256 5.41 -11.68 -19.54
N ASN A 257 6.70 -11.72 -19.88
CA ASN A 257 7.19 -12.53 -21.00
C ASN A 257 8.31 -13.48 -20.57
N ARG A 258 7.92 -14.67 -20.12
CA ARG A 258 8.86 -15.71 -19.68
C ARG A 258 9.78 -16.23 -20.79
N SER A 259 9.35 -16.14 -22.04
CA SER A 259 10.12 -16.68 -23.18
C SER A 259 11.33 -15.84 -23.58
N GLU A 260 11.41 -14.60 -23.07
CA GLU A 260 12.44 -13.63 -23.43
C GLU A 260 13.43 -13.33 -22.30
N LEU A 261 13.55 -14.20 -21.32
CA LEU A 261 14.46 -13.99 -20.19
C LEU A 261 15.92 -14.13 -20.62
N GLY A 262 16.71 -13.07 -20.48
CA GLY A 262 18.16 -13.06 -20.66
C GLY A 262 18.89 -13.20 -19.33
N THR A 263 19.85 -14.13 -19.25
CA THR A 263 20.70 -14.26 -18.08
C THR A 263 21.76 -13.16 -18.07
N GLY A 264 22.04 -12.59 -16.88
CA GLY A 264 23.09 -11.57 -16.69
C GLY A 264 22.62 -10.13 -16.89
N ASN A 265 21.36 -9.91 -17.26
CA ASN A 265 20.77 -8.57 -17.23
C ASN A 265 20.55 -8.11 -15.79
N ALA A 266 20.80 -6.84 -15.49
CA ALA A 266 20.60 -6.26 -14.17
C ALA A 266 19.90 -4.91 -14.26
N LEU A 267 18.96 -4.70 -13.35
CA LEU A 267 18.31 -3.43 -13.10
C LEU A 267 18.69 -2.93 -11.70
N TYR A 268 19.03 -1.66 -11.63
CA TYR A 268 19.26 -0.95 -10.37
C TYR A 268 18.16 0.10 -10.21
N VAL A 269 17.59 0.19 -9.04
CA VAL A 269 16.50 1.12 -8.72
C VAL A 269 16.79 1.83 -7.41
N ASP A 270 16.47 3.13 -7.37
CA ASP A 270 16.64 3.97 -6.20
C ASP A 270 15.54 5.05 -6.14
N ASP A 271 15.29 5.62 -4.96
CA ASP A 271 14.39 6.75 -4.73
C ASP A 271 13.00 6.58 -5.37
N VAL A 272 12.33 5.48 -5.06
CA VAL A 272 10.97 5.20 -5.55
C VAL A 272 9.95 6.07 -4.81
N GLN A 273 9.17 6.82 -5.55
CA GLN A 273 8.18 7.75 -5.01
C GLN A 273 6.87 7.70 -5.78
N LEU A 274 5.76 7.83 -5.07
CA LEU A 274 4.47 8.18 -5.63
C LEU A 274 4.29 9.69 -5.56
N VAL A 275 4.02 10.33 -6.70
CA VAL A 275 3.99 11.78 -6.83
C VAL A 275 2.58 12.26 -7.06
N TYR A 276 2.22 13.36 -6.39
CA TYR A 276 0.88 13.94 -6.34
C TYR A 276 0.88 15.40 -6.83
N ASN A 277 1.62 15.71 -7.90
CA ASN A 277 1.88 17.08 -8.34
C ASN A 277 0.60 17.87 -8.64
N SER A 278 -0.42 17.23 -9.23
CA SER A 278 -1.71 17.86 -9.54
C SER A 278 -2.70 17.86 -8.37
N ARG A 279 -2.23 17.58 -7.14
CA ARG A 279 -3.04 17.61 -5.93
C ARG A 279 -2.72 18.79 -5.04
N LEU A 280 -3.70 19.17 -4.22
CA LEU A 280 -3.49 20.16 -3.19
C LEU A 280 -2.70 19.55 -2.01
N LYS A 281 -1.67 20.25 -1.60
CA LYS A 281 -0.92 20.01 -0.37
C LYS A 281 -1.63 20.61 0.85
N SER A 282 -2.30 21.74 0.65
CA SER A 282 -3.05 22.43 1.69
C SER A 282 -4.19 23.24 1.09
N LEU A 283 -5.26 23.37 1.85
CA LEU A 283 -6.44 24.18 1.52
C LEU A 283 -6.85 24.99 2.75
N VAL A 284 -6.77 26.30 2.64
CA VAL A 284 -6.99 27.26 3.72
C VAL A 284 -8.12 28.21 3.30
N VAL A 285 -9.11 28.43 4.15
CA VAL A 285 -10.20 29.37 3.96
C VAL A 285 -10.27 30.32 5.14
N ASP A 286 -10.30 31.62 4.90
CA ASP A 286 -10.30 32.68 5.94
C ASP A 286 -9.14 32.49 6.96
N GLY A 287 -7.94 32.07 6.47
CA GLY A 287 -6.75 31.87 7.29
C GLY A 287 -6.75 30.59 8.14
N LYS A 288 -7.72 29.70 8.01
CA LYS A 288 -7.80 28.41 8.70
C LYS A 288 -7.76 27.27 7.72
N GLU A 289 -7.06 26.21 8.07
CA GLU A 289 -7.09 24.97 7.29
C GLU A 289 -8.51 24.37 7.28
N VAL A 290 -8.93 23.88 6.11
CA VAL A 290 -10.23 23.23 5.97
C VAL A 290 -10.25 21.95 6.81
N ASN A 291 -11.22 21.86 7.71
CA ASN A 291 -11.34 20.70 8.59
C ASN A 291 -11.56 19.42 7.77
N GLY A 292 -10.84 18.34 8.12
CA GLY A 292 -10.87 17.09 7.39
C GLY A 292 -10.25 17.17 5.99
N PHE A 293 -9.41 18.18 5.71
CA PHE A 293 -8.72 18.26 4.44
C PHE A 293 -7.81 17.04 4.24
N SER A 294 -7.97 16.40 3.06
CA SER A 294 -7.08 15.36 2.56
C SER A 294 -6.92 15.54 1.05
N ASP A 295 -5.73 15.31 0.56
CA ASP A 295 -5.39 15.45 -0.86
C ASP A 295 -6.21 14.55 -1.80
N GLY A 296 -6.76 13.46 -1.28
CA GLY A 296 -7.63 12.51 -1.98
C GLY A 296 -9.13 12.78 -1.86
N VAL A 297 -9.55 13.79 -1.09
CA VAL A 297 -10.93 14.21 -0.97
C VAL A 297 -11.15 15.43 -1.86
N PHE A 298 -12.07 15.34 -2.79
CA PHE A 298 -12.30 16.38 -3.79
C PHE A 298 -13.53 17.27 -3.55
N ASP A 299 -14.43 16.86 -2.68
CA ASP A 299 -15.65 17.57 -2.38
C ASP A 299 -15.72 17.93 -0.90
N TYR A 300 -15.88 19.23 -0.63
CA TYR A 300 -15.97 19.79 0.72
C TYR A 300 -17.23 20.61 0.87
N GLN A 301 -17.90 20.43 1.99
CA GLN A 301 -18.96 21.33 2.43
C GLN A 301 -18.41 22.25 3.52
N LEU A 302 -18.51 23.55 3.32
CA LEU A 302 -18.07 24.58 4.24
C LEU A 302 -19.24 25.43 4.73
N PRO A 303 -19.15 26.05 5.91
CA PRO A 303 -20.17 26.97 6.40
C PRO A 303 -20.47 28.10 5.41
N ALA A 304 -21.73 28.50 5.31
CA ALA A 304 -22.19 29.54 4.40
C ALA A 304 -21.57 30.93 4.68
N ASP A 305 -21.16 31.20 5.91
CA ASP A 305 -20.51 32.45 6.34
C ASP A 305 -19.06 32.57 5.84
N LEU A 306 -18.48 31.48 5.39
CA LEU A 306 -17.16 31.47 4.73
C LEU A 306 -17.22 31.75 3.22
N GLN A 307 -18.43 31.87 2.65
CA GLN A 307 -18.59 32.23 1.25
C GLN A 307 -17.98 33.63 0.96
N GLY A 308 -17.15 33.71 -0.08
CA GLY A 308 -16.49 34.96 -0.47
C GLY A 308 -15.29 35.34 0.41
N LYS A 309 -14.89 34.50 1.36
CA LYS A 309 -13.64 34.64 2.10
C LYS A 309 -12.44 34.23 1.27
N ASP A 310 -11.25 34.65 1.74
CA ASP A 310 -9.98 34.32 1.06
C ASP A 310 -9.72 32.81 1.07
N ILE A 311 -9.39 32.25 -0.11
CA ILE A 311 -9.08 30.85 -0.31
C ILE A 311 -7.62 30.75 -0.75
N VAL A 312 -6.80 30.05 0.03
CA VAL A 312 -5.41 29.75 -0.32
C VAL A 312 -5.27 28.25 -0.53
N ALA A 313 -5.10 27.86 -1.79
CA ALA A 313 -4.89 26.48 -2.19
C ALA A 313 -3.45 26.31 -2.70
N THR A 314 -2.71 25.39 -2.09
CA THR A 314 -1.29 25.13 -2.44
C THR A 314 -1.14 23.74 -3.01
N ALA A 315 -0.61 23.61 -4.22
CA ALA A 315 -0.36 22.31 -4.85
C ALA A 315 0.91 21.64 -4.31
N PHE A 316 1.00 20.32 -4.43
CA PHE A 316 2.24 19.56 -4.20
C PHE A 316 3.30 19.87 -5.26
N GLY A 317 2.88 19.93 -6.53
CA GLY A 317 3.78 20.27 -7.63
C GLY A 317 4.20 21.73 -7.58
N LYS A 318 5.50 21.98 -7.52
CA LYS A 318 6.03 23.38 -7.46
C LYS A 318 5.72 24.18 -8.74
N ASP A 319 5.54 23.48 -9.86
CA ASP A 319 5.26 24.05 -11.18
C ASP A 319 3.77 23.85 -11.57
N ALA A 320 2.95 23.28 -10.65
CA ALA A 320 1.53 23.13 -10.89
C ALA A 320 0.80 24.47 -10.82
N THR A 321 -0.16 24.65 -11.71
CA THR A 321 -1.04 25.82 -11.70
C THR A 321 -2.30 25.52 -10.89
N VAL A 322 -2.74 26.51 -10.10
CA VAL A 322 -3.97 26.42 -9.31
C VAL A 322 -4.90 27.54 -9.78
N GLU A 323 -6.07 27.16 -10.30
CA GLU A 323 -7.10 28.08 -10.73
C GLU A 323 -8.33 27.94 -9.84
N THR A 324 -8.87 29.06 -9.36
CA THR A 324 -10.04 29.08 -8.49
C THR A 324 -11.16 29.86 -9.17
N VAL A 325 -12.33 29.23 -9.33
CA VAL A 325 -13.52 29.83 -9.93
C VAL A 325 -14.70 29.68 -8.98
N THR A 326 -15.40 30.78 -8.68
CA THR A 326 -16.58 30.77 -7.80
C THR A 326 -17.84 31.11 -8.59
N GLU A 327 -18.82 30.22 -8.50
CA GLU A 327 -20.15 30.40 -9.07
C GLU A 327 -21.22 30.15 -7.99
N GLY A 328 -21.94 31.21 -7.63
CA GLY A 328 -22.94 31.13 -6.57
C GLY A 328 -22.30 30.74 -5.23
N ASN A 329 -22.76 29.65 -4.63
CA ASN A 329 -22.22 29.09 -3.37
C ASN A 329 -21.23 27.94 -3.58
N VAL A 330 -20.72 27.79 -4.81
CA VAL A 330 -19.75 26.74 -5.14
C VAL A 330 -18.46 27.39 -5.62
N THR A 331 -17.34 26.95 -5.08
CA THR A 331 -16.01 27.30 -5.57
C THR A 331 -15.32 26.05 -6.08
N THR A 332 -14.88 26.09 -7.33
CA THR A 332 -14.11 25.03 -7.97
C THR A 332 -12.64 25.44 -7.99
N ILE A 333 -11.77 24.56 -7.51
CA ILE A 333 -10.31 24.74 -7.52
C ILE A 333 -9.72 23.67 -8.43
N THR A 334 -9.13 24.09 -9.55
CA THR A 334 -8.52 23.21 -10.53
C THR A 334 -7.01 23.27 -10.38
N VAL A 335 -6.38 22.12 -10.14
CA VAL A 335 -4.92 21.96 -10.05
C VAL A 335 -4.44 21.22 -11.28
N LYS A 336 -3.53 21.84 -12.04
CA LYS A 336 -2.95 21.24 -13.25
C LYS A 336 -1.45 21.14 -13.12
N ASP A 337 -0.92 20.00 -13.52
CA ASP A 337 0.51 19.76 -13.63
C ASP A 337 0.82 19.20 -15.02
N GLU A 338 1.59 19.95 -15.79
CA GLU A 338 2.10 19.54 -17.10
C GLU A 338 3.43 18.79 -16.89
N THR A 339 3.37 17.50 -16.68
CA THR A 339 4.57 16.65 -16.61
C THR A 339 5.04 16.26 -18.02
N ALA A 340 6.27 15.78 -18.13
CA ALA A 340 6.82 15.23 -19.37
C ALA A 340 6.01 14.04 -19.94
N MET A 341 5.15 13.44 -19.10
CA MET A 341 4.28 12.30 -19.45
C MET A 341 2.83 12.70 -19.78
N GLY A 342 2.53 14.00 -19.86
CA GLY A 342 1.21 14.56 -20.16
C GLY A 342 0.62 15.40 -19.02
N GLU A 343 -0.46 16.09 -19.35
CA GLU A 343 -1.19 16.93 -18.37
C GLU A 343 -1.97 16.06 -17.38
N LYS A 344 -1.85 16.37 -16.10
CA LYS A 344 -2.69 15.84 -15.02
C LYS A 344 -3.51 16.96 -14.40
N VAL A 345 -4.79 16.71 -14.22
CA VAL A 345 -5.74 17.68 -13.69
C VAL A 345 -6.57 17.04 -12.58
N ASN A 346 -6.64 17.71 -11.44
CA ASN A 346 -7.57 17.38 -10.37
C ASN A 346 -8.41 18.62 -10.03
N THR A 347 -9.66 18.38 -9.67
CA THR A 347 -10.62 19.44 -9.37
C THR A 347 -11.20 19.21 -7.98
N TYR A 348 -11.13 20.23 -7.14
CA TYR A 348 -11.73 20.26 -5.81
C TYR A 348 -12.94 21.17 -5.82
N THR A 349 -14.02 20.75 -5.16
CA THR A 349 -15.27 21.49 -5.09
C THR A 349 -15.54 21.90 -3.64
N LEU A 350 -15.68 23.19 -3.39
CA LEU A 350 -16.11 23.72 -2.10
C LEU A 350 -17.56 24.19 -2.22
N THR A 351 -18.46 23.58 -1.49
CA THR A 351 -19.89 24.01 -1.43
C THR A 351 -20.13 24.73 -0.12
N PHE A 352 -20.44 26.02 -0.17
CA PHE A 352 -20.73 26.85 0.99
C PHE A 352 -22.20 26.77 1.37
N LYS A 353 -22.54 25.98 2.40
CA LYS A 353 -23.91 25.83 2.90
C LYS A 353 -23.93 25.35 4.34
N GLY A 354 -25.04 25.65 5.03
CA GLY A 354 -25.24 25.28 6.43
C GLY A 354 -24.42 26.13 7.40
N VAL A 355 -24.42 25.70 8.66
CA VAL A 355 -23.61 26.26 9.72
C VAL A 355 -22.52 25.27 10.14
N SER A 356 -21.47 25.78 10.78
CA SER A 356 -20.41 24.92 11.31
C SER A 356 -20.96 23.95 12.34
N ALA A 357 -20.78 22.65 12.11
CA ALA A 357 -21.00 21.65 13.15
C ALA A 357 -19.75 21.55 14.02
N GLU A 358 -19.94 21.39 15.32
CA GLU A 358 -18.86 21.20 16.29
C GLU A 358 -19.19 20.03 17.20
N ILE A 359 -18.22 19.13 17.38
CA ILE A 359 -18.32 18.01 18.31
C ILE A 359 -17.28 18.21 19.40
N GLN A 360 -17.75 18.39 20.63
CA GLN A 360 -16.91 18.58 21.81
C GLN A 360 -16.69 17.25 22.52
N LEU A 361 -15.50 17.09 23.11
CA LEU A 361 -15.20 15.95 23.97
C LEU A 361 -16.17 15.93 25.18
N PRO A 362 -16.46 14.73 25.73
CA PRO A 362 -17.25 14.60 26.93
C PRO A 362 -16.58 15.32 28.10
N VAL A 363 -17.41 15.96 28.96
CA VAL A 363 -16.90 16.62 30.16
C VAL A 363 -16.25 15.62 31.11
N GLU A 364 -16.78 14.39 31.14
CA GLU A 364 -16.19 13.27 31.88
C GLU A 364 -16.07 12.08 30.93
N ILE A 365 -14.88 11.49 30.87
CA ILE A 365 -14.64 10.28 30.06
C ILE A 365 -15.42 9.13 30.72
N PRO A 366 -16.28 8.40 29.97
CA PRO A 366 -17.05 7.32 30.54
C PRO A 366 -16.16 6.21 31.07
N ALA A 367 -16.42 5.76 32.30
CA ALA A 367 -15.74 4.60 32.87
C ALA A 367 -16.50 3.34 32.44
N LEU A 368 -15.89 2.55 31.51
CA LEU A 368 -16.48 1.33 31.01
C LEU A 368 -15.74 0.09 31.50
N THR A 369 -16.49 -0.96 31.75
CA THR A 369 -16.00 -2.30 32.08
C THR A 369 -16.41 -3.28 30.97
N TYR A 370 -15.64 -4.30 30.71
CA TYR A 370 -16.01 -5.36 29.76
C TYR A 370 -17.43 -5.86 30.02
N GLY A 371 -18.27 -5.84 28.99
CA GLY A 371 -19.68 -6.21 29.03
C GLY A 371 -20.64 -5.04 29.23
N ASP A 372 -20.17 -3.82 29.48
CA ASP A 372 -21.01 -2.64 29.57
C ASP A 372 -21.59 -2.26 28.20
N GLU A 373 -22.80 -1.72 28.21
CA GLU A 373 -23.50 -1.16 27.06
C GLU A 373 -23.98 0.25 27.44
N VAL A 374 -23.68 1.23 26.56
CA VAL A 374 -24.07 2.64 26.77
C VAL A 374 -24.70 3.21 25.50
N ASP A 375 -25.61 4.16 25.66
CA ASP A 375 -26.30 4.82 24.53
C ASP A 375 -25.36 5.76 23.73
N GLY A 376 -24.20 6.11 24.30
CA GLY A 376 -23.18 6.94 23.67
C GLY A 376 -21.98 7.20 24.58
N LEU A 377 -20.95 7.81 24.07
CA LEU A 377 -19.70 8.07 24.82
C LEU A 377 -19.60 9.49 25.37
N GLY A 378 -20.73 10.23 25.40
CA GLY A 378 -20.82 11.54 26.06
C GLY A 378 -20.28 12.70 25.20
N PHE A 379 -19.94 12.51 23.95
CA PHE A 379 -19.65 13.63 23.06
C PHE A 379 -20.84 14.55 22.89
N ILE A 380 -20.60 15.85 22.80
CA ILE A 380 -21.62 16.88 22.69
C ILE A 380 -21.52 17.56 21.34
N SER A 381 -22.58 17.55 20.55
CA SER A 381 -22.64 18.24 19.27
C SER A 381 -23.69 19.35 19.28
N ASN A 382 -23.40 20.46 18.57
CA ASN A 382 -24.39 21.48 18.25
C ASN A 382 -25.37 21.04 17.15
N ASN A 383 -25.03 20.03 16.37
CA ASN A 383 -25.91 19.37 15.42
C ASN A 383 -26.72 18.29 16.18
N THR A 384 -27.94 18.63 16.55
CA THR A 384 -28.86 17.72 17.26
C THR A 384 -29.78 16.93 16.33
N LYS A 385 -29.63 17.12 14.99
CA LYS A 385 -30.45 16.44 13.98
C LYS A 385 -29.92 15.09 13.58
N ASP A 386 -28.60 14.98 13.51
CA ASP A 386 -27.91 13.77 13.04
C ASP A 386 -27.26 13.03 14.22
N ALA A 387 -27.29 11.69 14.16
CA ALA A 387 -26.63 10.85 15.15
C ALA A 387 -25.10 10.93 15.02
N LEU A 388 -24.41 10.81 16.16
CA LEU A 388 -22.96 10.64 16.17
C LEU A 388 -22.59 9.23 15.71
N ALA A 389 -21.65 9.14 14.79
CA ALA A 389 -20.95 7.91 14.45
C ALA A 389 -19.62 7.84 15.21
N TYR A 390 -19.14 6.64 15.53
CA TYR A 390 -17.87 6.46 16.25
C TYR A 390 -16.92 5.61 15.43
N SER A 391 -15.65 6.02 15.39
CA SER A 391 -14.55 5.22 14.90
C SER A 391 -13.60 4.86 16.05
N PHE A 392 -12.98 3.69 15.95
CA PHE A 392 -12.10 3.14 16.99
C PHE A 392 -10.75 2.78 16.40
N SER A 393 -9.67 3.21 17.05
CA SER A 393 -8.30 2.94 16.60
C SER A 393 -7.91 1.46 16.70
N LYS A 394 -8.71 0.63 17.38
CA LYS A 394 -8.44 -0.78 17.64
C LYS A 394 -9.73 -1.56 17.68
N GLU A 395 -9.78 -2.65 16.94
CA GLU A 395 -10.86 -3.62 16.99
C GLU A 395 -10.88 -4.44 18.30
N GLY A 396 -12.04 -4.98 18.64
CA GLY A 396 -12.20 -5.90 19.75
C GLY A 396 -12.14 -5.27 21.13
N VAL A 397 -12.20 -3.94 21.27
CA VAL A 397 -12.34 -3.23 22.55
C VAL A 397 -13.74 -2.61 22.69
N LEU A 398 -14.15 -1.84 21.69
CA LEU A 398 -15.49 -1.27 21.58
C LEU A 398 -16.08 -1.62 20.23
N GLU A 399 -17.42 -1.74 20.16
CA GLU A 399 -18.17 -1.84 18.91
C GLU A 399 -19.49 -1.06 19.01
N VAL A 400 -20.03 -0.65 17.86
CA VAL A 400 -21.35 -0.04 17.77
C VAL A 400 -22.32 -1.10 17.26
N GLY A 401 -23.36 -1.39 18.04
CA GLY A 401 -24.41 -2.32 17.64
C GLY A 401 -25.37 -1.72 16.60
N GLU A 402 -26.18 -2.58 15.97
CA GLU A 402 -27.23 -2.16 15.03
C GLU A 402 -28.27 -1.21 15.67
N ASP A 403 -28.38 -1.25 17.00
CA ASP A 403 -29.23 -0.37 17.81
C ASP A 403 -28.58 0.99 18.11
N GLY A 404 -27.37 1.25 17.61
CA GLY A 404 -26.61 2.48 17.80
C GLY A 404 -25.90 2.59 19.15
N LYS A 405 -26.02 1.57 20.02
CA LYS A 405 -25.34 1.57 21.32
C LYS A 405 -23.90 1.14 21.22
N VAL A 406 -23.05 1.68 22.07
CA VAL A 406 -21.65 1.30 22.20
C VAL A 406 -21.51 0.18 23.23
N ARG A 407 -20.86 -0.90 22.84
CA ARG A 407 -20.61 -2.09 23.65
C ARG A 407 -19.13 -2.28 23.93
N ALA A 408 -18.82 -2.53 25.20
CA ALA A 408 -17.47 -2.87 25.63
C ALA A 408 -17.23 -4.37 25.45
N VAL A 409 -16.67 -4.77 24.30
CA VAL A 409 -16.46 -6.17 23.89
C VAL A 409 -15.07 -6.71 24.25
N GLY A 410 -14.18 -5.87 24.74
CA GLY A 410 -12.85 -6.23 25.23
C GLY A 410 -12.29 -5.24 26.21
N ALA A 411 -11.40 -5.68 27.09
CA ALA A 411 -10.70 -4.79 28.00
C ALA A 411 -9.42 -4.24 27.35
N GLY A 412 -9.14 -2.97 27.57
CA GLY A 412 -7.94 -2.31 27.03
C GLY A 412 -8.14 -0.84 26.74
N GLU A 413 -7.13 -0.23 26.18
CA GLU A 413 -7.13 1.16 25.77
C GLU A 413 -7.49 1.27 24.28
N VAL A 414 -8.31 2.24 23.92
CA VAL A 414 -8.75 2.54 22.56
C VAL A 414 -8.91 4.04 22.37
N VAL A 415 -8.52 4.55 21.22
CA VAL A 415 -8.80 5.94 20.83
C VAL A 415 -10.12 5.97 20.07
N VAL A 416 -10.99 6.89 20.46
CA VAL A 416 -12.32 7.08 19.89
C VAL A 416 -12.37 8.44 19.22
N THR A 417 -12.92 8.49 18.01
CA THR A 417 -13.28 9.72 17.32
C THR A 417 -14.78 9.69 17.01
N ALA A 418 -15.48 10.77 17.31
CA ALA A 418 -16.89 10.92 16.97
C ALA A 418 -17.02 11.78 15.70
N SER A 419 -17.94 11.42 14.82
CA SER A 419 -18.20 12.15 13.58
C SER A 419 -19.69 12.31 13.29
N GLN A 420 -20.04 13.33 12.51
CA GLN A 420 -21.38 13.52 11.95
C GLN A 420 -21.26 13.88 10.46
N PRO A 421 -22.12 13.33 9.61
CA PRO A 421 -22.15 13.70 8.19
C PRO A 421 -22.65 15.13 8.01
N GLY A 422 -22.30 15.75 6.89
CA GLY A 422 -22.87 17.05 6.49
C GLY A 422 -24.31 16.91 6.02
N SER A 423 -25.07 18.00 6.17
CA SER A 423 -26.44 18.14 5.69
C SER A 423 -26.64 19.53 5.05
N ASP A 424 -27.87 19.87 4.68
CA ASP A 424 -28.15 21.23 4.19
C ASP A 424 -28.05 22.28 5.30
N ASP A 425 -28.20 21.87 6.56
CA ASP A 425 -28.21 22.77 7.72
C ASP A 425 -26.85 22.82 8.44
N PHE A 426 -26.05 21.76 8.37
CA PHE A 426 -24.78 21.64 9.09
C PHE A 426 -23.66 21.09 8.19
N THR A 427 -22.45 21.59 8.40
CA THR A 427 -21.26 21.00 7.77
C THR A 427 -20.91 19.65 8.42
N PRO A 428 -20.14 18.77 7.72
CA PRO A 428 -19.54 17.61 8.38
C PRO A 428 -18.67 18.04 9.56
N ALA A 429 -18.63 17.21 10.61
CA ALA A 429 -17.79 17.45 11.76
C ALA A 429 -17.16 16.16 12.28
N GLU A 430 -15.95 16.30 12.82
CA GLU A 430 -15.22 15.26 13.52
C GLU A 430 -14.68 15.83 14.83
N SER A 431 -14.68 15.03 15.89
CA SER A 431 -14.16 15.44 17.20
C SER A 431 -12.64 15.31 17.26
N GLU A 432 -12.01 16.01 18.18
CA GLU A 432 -10.69 15.60 18.65
C GLU A 432 -10.73 14.14 19.15
N PRO A 433 -9.62 13.38 18.98
CA PRO A 433 -9.56 12.00 19.44
C PRO A 433 -9.56 11.92 20.97
N MET A 434 -10.34 10.99 21.50
CA MET A 434 -10.44 10.71 22.93
C MET A 434 -9.89 9.33 23.26
N THR A 435 -8.94 9.23 24.18
CA THR A 435 -8.49 7.95 24.71
C THR A 435 -9.41 7.45 25.79
N LEU A 436 -9.93 6.22 25.64
CA LEU A 436 -10.80 5.56 26.59
C LEU A 436 -10.21 4.21 27.01
N THR A 437 -10.31 3.90 28.30
CA THR A 437 -9.88 2.61 28.85
C THR A 437 -11.08 1.80 29.30
N VAL A 438 -11.24 0.59 28.74
CA VAL A 438 -12.21 -0.39 29.20
C VAL A 438 -11.57 -1.30 30.26
N ALA A 439 -12.12 -1.30 31.46
CA ALA A 439 -11.65 -2.13 32.56
C ALA A 439 -12.05 -3.60 32.35
N LYS A 440 -11.31 -4.51 32.98
CA LYS A 440 -11.70 -5.92 33.02
C LYS A 440 -12.88 -6.11 33.98
N ALA A 441 -13.88 -6.89 33.57
CA ALA A 441 -14.95 -7.29 34.46
C ALA A 441 -14.41 -8.16 35.61
N PRO A 442 -14.92 -8.01 36.83
CA PRO A 442 -14.58 -8.90 37.92
C PRO A 442 -15.06 -10.32 37.60
N LEU A 443 -14.17 -11.28 37.72
CA LEU A 443 -14.55 -12.68 37.59
C LEU A 443 -15.14 -13.17 38.92
N ASN A 444 -16.44 -13.33 38.96
CA ASN A 444 -17.11 -13.98 40.07
C ASN A 444 -17.18 -15.49 39.81
N VAL A 445 -16.32 -16.25 40.46
CA VAL A 445 -16.36 -17.70 40.42
C VAL A 445 -17.12 -18.16 41.66
N SER A 446 -18.38 -18.60 41.50
CA SER A 446 -19.08 -19.36 42.53
C SER A 446 -18.97 -20.84 42.24
N LEU A 447 -18.54 -21.60 43.25
CA LEU A 447 -18.66 -23.06 43.17
C LEU A 447 -20.15 -23.36 43.27
N ALA A 448 -20.68 -24.15 42.34
CA ALA A 448 -22.02 -24.68 42.50
C ALA A 448 -22.07 -25.52 43.79
N ASP A 449 -22.90 -25.11 44.72
CA ASP A 449 -23.13 -25.87 45.95
C ASP A 449 -23.60 -27.28 45.56
N ASP A 450 -23.14 -28.27 46.31
CA ASP A 450 -23.63 -29.64 46.39
C ASP A 450 -23.20 -30.65 45.30
N ALA A 451 -22.36 -30.30 44.36
CA ALA A 451 -21.95 -31.26 43.29
C ALA A 451 -20.61 -32.00 43.54
N TRP A 452 -19.94 -31.76 44.66
CA TRP A 452 -18.66 -32.43 44.96
C TRP A 452 -18.87 -33.71 45.73
N THR A 453 -19.03 -34.79 45.01
CA THR A 453 -18.84 -36.14 45.61
C THR A 453 -17.38 -36.43 45.62
N TRP A 454 -16.73 -36.35 46.78
CA TRP A 454 -15.36 -36.77 46.96
C TRP A 454 -15.20 -38.26 46.64
N ARG A 455 -14.50 -38.62 45.60
CA ARG A 455 -14.25 -40.03 45.22
C ARG A 455 -13.01 -40.64 45.84
N GLY A 456 -12.49 -40.09 46.92
CA GLY A 456 -11.46 -40.74 47.73
C GLY A 456 -10.08 -40.83 47.07
N ILE A 457 -9.78 -39.97 46.08
CA ILE A 457 -8.40 -39.85 45.54
C ILE A 457 -7.68 -38.76 46.34
N ALA A 458 -6.75 -39.14 47.16
CA ALA A 458 -5.87 -38.18 47.83
C ALA A 458 -5.00 -37.49 46.77
N VAL A 459 -5.14 -36.19 46.61
CA VAL A 459 -4.18 -35.35 45.91
C VAL A 459 -3.10 -35.01 46.95
N SER A 460 -1.91 -35.61 46.81
CA SER A 460 -0.75 -35.16 47.56
C SER A 460 -0.34 -33.79 47.10
N THR A 461 -0.26 -32.85 48.01
CA THR A 461 0.29 -31.51 47.82
C THR A 461 1.78 -31.58 47.46
#